data_88aac370631872d3876e4382025ec2b5
#
_entry.id   88aac370631872d3876e4382025ec2b5
#
_cell.length_a   1.000
_cell.length_b   1.000
_cell.length_c   1.000
_cell.angle_alpha   90.00
_cell.angle_beta   90.00
_cell.angle_gamma   90.00
#
_symmetry.space_group_name_H-M   'P 1'
#
loop_
_entity.id
_entity.type
_entity.pdbx_description
1 polymer ?
#
loop_
_entity_poly.entity_id
_entity_poly.type
_entity_poly.pdbx_seq_one_letter_code
_entity_poly.pdbx_strand_id
1 'polypeptide(L)'
;FYKDANFYAMEVWGGAVPDSVMRYLNENPWDRLEKIKAVVGNVSKLTALSRGRNLFGYAPYTDEIIEGFCRNSIESGLGIMRIFDALNDVNNVKSTIKYVKKYGGIADCAVCYTIDPKYPKLGLLDKLKGKKNPEPVFTNAYFLDKAKQMAALGADMVTIKDMSGLIQPS
;
A
#
# COMPACT_ATOMS: atom_id res chain seq x y z
N PHE A 1 -5.99 18.01 20.19
CA PHE A 1 -6.89 17.58 19.12
C PHE A 1 -6.86 16.07 18.92
N TYR A 2 -5.74 15.48 18.49
CA TYR A 2 -5.67 14.05 18.17
C TYR A 2 -5.84 13.12 19.37
N LYS A 3 -5.35 13.52 20.53
CA LYS A 3 -5.46 12.71 21.74
C LYS A 3 -6.90 12.54 22.18
N ASP A 4 -7.70 13.59 22.03
CA ASP A 4 -9.11 13.58 22.41
C ASP A 4 -9.97 12.78 21.42
N ALA A 5 -9.59 12.78 20.14
CA ALA A 5 -10.27 12.02 19.08
C ALA A 5 -10.05 10.51 19.18
N ASN A 6 -8.97 10.08 19.81
CA ASN A 6 -8.62 8.67 20.07
C ASN A 6 -8.70 7.77 18.81
N PHE A 7 -8.18 8.26 17.68
CA PHE A 7 -8.12 7.46 16.45
C PHE A 7 -7.19 6.24 16.63
N TYR A 8 -7.57 5.11 16.12
CA TYR A 8 -6.73 3.91 16.13
C TYR A 8 -5.39 4.12 15.41
N ALA A 9 -5.41 4.81 14.28
CA ALA A 9 -4.23 5.04 13.44
C ALA A 9 -4.26 6.40 12.77
N MET A 10 -3.07 6.93 12.48
CA MET A 10 -2.85 8.21 11.79
C MET A 10 -1.80 8.03 10.69
N GLU A 11 -2.15 8.33 9.45
CA GLU A 11 -1.17 8.34 8.36
C GLU A 11 -0.39 9.64 8.38
N VAL A 12 0.91 9.55 8.68
CA VAL A 12 1.77 10.71 8.94
C VAL A 12 3.07 10.71 8.13
N TRP A 13 3.40 9.59 7.49
CA TRP A 13 4.70 9.40 6.87
C TRP A 13 4.56 8.45 5.65
N GLY A 14 5.67 8.21 4.93
CA GLY A 14 5.68 7.34 3.75
C GLY A 14 5.25 8.03 2.47
N GLY A 15 5.11 7.28 1.39
CA GLY A 15 4.83 7.83 0.07
C GLY A 15 5.92 8.83 -0.35
N ALA A 16 5.53 10.09 -0.60
CA ALA A 16 6.45 11.16 -0.99
C ALA A 16 7.14 11.87 0.19
N VAL A 17 6.72 11.62 1.43
CA VAL A 17 7.23 12.37 2.60
C VAL A 17 8.73 12.21 2.80
N PRO A 18 9.33 10.99 2.82
CA PRO A 18 10.77 10.84 2.97
C PRO A 18 11.57 11.56 1.87
N ASP A 19 11.14 11.41 0.62
CA ASP A 19 11.79 12.06 -0.53
C ASP A 19 11.71 13.59 -0.43
N SER A 20 10.55 14.14 -0.10
CA SER A 20 10.34 15.58 0.03
C SER A 20 11.16 16.18 1.17
N VAL A 21 11.23 15.48 2.31
CA VAL A 21 12.02 15.92 3.48
C VAL A 21 13.51 15.98 3.15
N MET A 22 14.05 14.96 2.49
CA MET A 22 15.46 14.94 2.08
C MET A 22 15.75 15.97 0.99
N ARG A 23 14.91 16.02 -0.05
CA ARG A 23 15.18 16.80 -1.27
C ARG A 23 14.99 18.30 -1.09
N TYR A 24 13.94 18.70 -0.36
CA TYR A 24 13.57 20.12 -0.27
C TYR A 24 13.86 20.74 1.08
N LEU A 25 13.91 19.96 2.15
CA LEU A 25 14.17 20.47 3.48
C LEU A 25 15.59 20.17 3.96
N ASN A 26 16.32 19.29 3.26
CA ASN A 26 17.64 18.82 3.67
C ASN A 26 17.65 18.30 5.13
N GLU A 27 16.57 17.61 5.51
CA GLU A 27 16.37 17.04 6.84
C GLU A 27 16.39 15.52 6.79
N ASN A 28 16.65 14.89 7.93
CA ASN A 28 16.51 13.45 8.09
C ASN A 28 15.03 13.09 8.25
N PRO A 29 14.44 12.27 7.36
CA PRO A 29 13.02 11.91 7.44
C PRO A 29 12.66 11.09 8.69
N TRP A 30 13.60 10.34 9.28
CA TRP A 30 13.40 9.58 10.51
C TRP A 30 13.16 10.49 11.71
N ASP A 31 13.91 11.58 11.84
CA ASP A 31 13.76 12.58 12.92
C ASP A 31 12.33 13.14 12.95
N ARG A 32 11.74 13.35 11.77
CA ARG A 32 10.33 13.79 11.67
C ARG A 32 9.38 12.76 12.25
N LEU A 33 9.58 11.49 11.91
CA LEU A 33 8.74 10.39 12.42
C LEU A 33 8.84 10.27 13.93
N GLU A 34 10.05 10.34 14.48
CA GLU A 34 10.33 10.31 15.91
C GLU A 34 9.69 11.48 16.67
N LYS A 35 9.79 12.69 16.13
CA LYS A 35 9.14 13.89 16.69
C LYS A 35 7.62 13.74 16.73
N ILE A 36 7.01 13.23 15.66
CA ILE A 36 5.57 12.97 15.64
C ILE A 36 5.21 11.89 16.69
N LYS A 37 5.99 10.82 16.76
CA LYS A 37 5.78 9.74 17.74
C LYS A 37 5.88 10.27 19.18
N ALA A 38 6.83 11.12 19.46
CA ALA A 38 6.99 11.73 20.80
C ALA A 38 5.76 12.57 21.22
N VAL A 39 5.14 13.28 20.28
CA VAL A 39 3.94 14.09 20.54
C VAL A 39 2.68 13.22 20.66
N VAL A 40 2.49 12.28 19.75
CA VAL A 40 1.28 11.42 19.69
C VAL A 40 1.30 10.38 20.82
N GLY A 41 2.50 9.88 21.17
CA GLY A 41 2.64 8.83 22.19
C GLY A 41 2.03 7.51 21.72
N ASN A 42 1.21 6.92 22.59
CA ASN A 42 0.54 5.64 22.32
C ASN A 42 -0.98 5.77 22.03
N VAL A 43 -1.47 7.00 21.89
CA VAL A 43 -2.90 7.23 21.63
C VAL A 43 -3.32 6.68 20.26
N SER A 44 -2.48 6.88 19.24
CA SER A 44 -2.73 6.37 17.90
C SER A 44 -1.49 5.67 17.35
N LYS A 45 -1.67 4.66 16.53
CA LYS A 45 -0.57 4.06 15.77
C LYS A 45 -0.23 4.96 14.58
N LEU A 46 1.05 5.29 14.42
CA LEU A 46 1.50 6.01 13.23
C LEU A 46 1.51 5.06 12.03
N THR A 47 1.00 5.52 10.89
CA THR A 47 1.02 4.75 9.65
C THR A 47 1.80 5.45 8.56
N ALA A 48 2.35 4.63 7.65
CA ALA A 48 3.07 5.08 6.48
C ALA A 48 2.74 4.22 5.26
N LEU A 49 2.69 4.84 4.09
CA LEU A 49 2.51 4.15 2.82
C LEU A 49 3.86 3.66 2.28
N SER A 50 3.90 2.40 1.82
CA SER A 50 5.04 1.80 1.12
C SER A 50 4.60 1.19 -0.22
N ARG A 51 5.36 1.44 -1.28
CA ARG A 51 5.09 0.96 -2.64
C ARG A 51 5.80 -0.37 -2.92
N GLY A 52 5.51 -1.40 -2.13
CA GLY A 52 6.17 -2.69 -2.26
C GLY A 52 7.70 -2.55 -2.19
N ARG A 53 8.43 -3.16 -3.15
CA ARG A 53 9.90 -3.05 -3.24
C ARG A 53 10.43 -1.66 -3.55
N ASN A 54 9.59 -0.78 -4.09
CA ASN A 54 9.99 0.60 -4.40
C ASN A 54 10.01 1.50 -3.15
N LEU A 55 9.41 1.07 -2.04
CA LEU A 55 9.32 1.83 -0.79
C LEU A 55 8.75 3.24 -1.05
N PHE A 56 9.58 4.27 -0.97
CA PHE A 56 9.26 5.65 -1.33
C PHE A 56 9.87 6.09 -2.67
N GLY A 57 10.69 5.24 -3.30
CA GLY A 57 11.43 5.55 -4.53
C GLY A 57 10.68 5.18 -5.81
N TYR A 58 11.41 5.24 -6.92
CA TYR A 58 10.90 5.04 -8.28
C TYR A 58 11.42 3.77 -8.96
N ALA A 59 12.30 3.03 -8.28
CA ALA A 59 12.83 1.76 -8.74
C ALA A 59 12.83 0.74 -7.59
N PRO A 60 12.77 -0.57 -7.89
CA PRO A 60 12.81 -1.61 -6.86
C PRO A 60 14.16 -1.62 -6.12
N TYR A 61 14.11 -1.68 -4.81
CA TYR A 61 15.28 -1.85 -3.95
C TYR A 61 15.60 -3.33 -3.70
N THR A 62 16.83 -3.62 -3.28
CA THR A 62 17.24 -4.94 -2.81
C THR A 62 16.60 -5.29 -1.47
N ASP A 63 16.55 -6.56 -1.14
CA ASP A 63 15.98 -7.03 0.13
C ASP A 63 16.70 -6.43 1.35
N GLU A 64 18.01 -6.24 1.26
CA GLU A 64 18.81 -5.62 2.32
C GLU A 64 18.36 -4.18 2.62
N ILE A 65 18.12 -3.39 1.57
CA ILE A 65 17.62 -2.01 1.72
C ILE A 65 16.19 -2.01 2.26
N ILE A 66 15.33 -2.92 1.77
CA ILE A 66 13.95 -3.06 2.25
C ILE A 66 13.94 -3.43 3.74
N GLU A 67 14.81 -4.36 4.15
CA GLU A 67 14.95 -4.76 5.56
C GLU A 67 15.37 -3.57 6.42
N GLY A 68 16.44 -2.87 6.04
CA GLY A 68 16.92 -1.69 6.75
C GLY A 68 15.86 -0.58 6.87
N PHE A 69 15.12 -0.33 5.79
CA PHE A 69 14.03 0.64 5.77
C PHE A 69 12.90 0.24 6.73
N CYS A 70 12.44 -1.01 6.68
CA CYS A 70 11.38 -1.50 7.56
C CYS A 70 11.82 -1.43 9.03
N ARG A 71 13.04 -1.86 9.34
CA ARG A 71 13.60 -1.80 10.69
C ARG A 71 13.60 -0.36 11.21
N ASN A 72 14.26 0.54 10.50
CA ASN A 72 14.37 1.94 10.93
C ASN A 72 13.00 2.62 11.09
N SER A 73 12.06 2.32 10.17
CA SER A 73 10.69 2.86 10.26
C SER A 73 10.00 2.45 11.56
N ILE A 74 10.07 1.16 11.92
CA ILE A 74 9.43 0.63 13.12
C ILE A 74 10.14 1.17 14.39
N GLU A 75 11.48 1.16 14.42
CA GLU A 75 12.27 1.68 15.52
C GLU A 75 12.04 3.17 15.76
N SER A 76 11.84 3.96 14.70
CA SER A 76 11.48 5.40 14.81
C SER A 76 10.01 5.65 15.16
N GLY A 77 9.23 4.59 15.44
CA GLY A 77 7.88 4.70 16.00
C GLY A 77 6.72 4.42 15.07
N LEU A 78 6.97 3.94 13.85
CA LEU A 78 5.91 3.51 12.95
C LEU A 78 5.23 2.24 13.51
N GLY A 79 3.90 2.27 13.64
CA GLY A 79 3.13 1.13 14.13
C GLY A 79 2.55 0.27 13.01
N ILE A 80 2.16 0.89 11.90
CA ILE A 80 1.51 0.23 10.76
C ILE A 80 2.20 0.67 9.47
N MET A 81 2.58 -0.28 8.63
CA MET A 81 3.02 0.01 7.26
C MET A 81 1.95 -0.45 6.28
N ARG A 82 1.38 0.50 5.53
CA ARG A 82 0.45 0.20 4.44
C ARG A 82 1.23 -0.09 3.17
N ILE A 83 1.16 -1.34 2.74
CA ILE A 83 1.96 -1.89 1.66
C ILE A 83 1.07 -2.14 0.46
N PHE A 84 1.41 -1.61 -0.70
CA PHE A 84 0.66 -1.85 -1.93
C PHE A 84 1.56 -2.03 -3.15
N ASP A 85 1.02 -2.67 -4.15
CA ASP A 85 1.49 -2.61 -5.54
C ASP A 85 0.32 -2.20 -6.43
N ALA A 86 0.53 -1.20 -7.29
CA ALA A 86 -0.55 -0.64 -8.12
C ALA A 86 -1.18 -1.65 -9.09
N LEU A 87 -0.43 -2.70 -9.44
CA LEU A 87 -0.88 -3.80 -10.32
C LEU A 87 -1.30 -5.06 -9.53
N ASN A 88 -1.34 -4.97 -8.20
CA ASN A 88 -1.60 -6.10 -7.30
C ASN A 88 -0.62 -7.28 -7.49
N ASP A 89 0.65 -6.99 -7.81
CA ASP A 89 1.68 -8.01 -7.83
C ASP A 89 2.08 -8.38 -6.41
N VAL A 90 1.63 -9.55 -5.97
CA VAL A 90 1.86 -10.06 -4.62
C VAL A 90 3.35 -10.33 -4.35
N ASN A 91 4.14 -10.64 -5.40
CA ASN A 91 5.58 -10.83 -5.25
C ASN A 91 6.30 -9.53 -4.90
N ASN A 92 5.79 -8.40 -5.39
CA ASN A 92 6.36 -7.08 -5.12
C ASN A 92 6.19 -6.62 -3.67
N VAL A 93 5.19 -7.14 -2.94
CA VAL A 93 4.92 -6.75 -1.54
C VAL A 93 5.50 -7.73 -0.50
N LYS A 94 5.88 -8.93 -0.93
CA LYS A 94 6.31 -10.04 -0.07
C LYS A 94 7.45 -9.69 0.89
N SER A 95 8.52 -9.08 0.39
CA SER A 95 9.70 -8.72 1.21
C SER A 95 9.33 -7.68 2.27
N THR A 96 8.54 -6.67 1.90
CA THR A 96 8.11 -5.63 2.83
C THR A 96 7.24 -6.21 3.95
N ILE A 97 6.27 -7.09 3.64
CA ILE A 97 5.46 -7.80 4.64
C ILE A 97 6.36 -8.56 5.61
N LYS A 98 7.29 -9.36 5.08
CA LYS A 98 8.23 -10.16 5.88
C LYS A 98 9.01 -9.29 6.89
N TYR A 99 9.56 -8.17 6.43
CA TYR A 99 10.42 -7.36 7.27
C TYR A 99 9.65 -6.46 8.24
N VAL A 100 8.47 -5.95 7.87
CA VAL A 100 7.58 -5.25 8.81
C VAL A 100 7.23 -6.19 9.98
N LYS A 101 6.84 -7.42 9.68
CA LYS A 101 6.52 -8.43 10.70
C LYS A 101 7.74 -8.79 11.55
N LYS A 102 8.91 -8.94 10.94
CA LYS A 102 10.16 -9.27 11.64
C LYS A 102 10.49 -8.27 12.75
N TYR A 103 10.22 -6.99 12.53
CA TYR A 103 10.51 -5.91 13.48
C TYR A 103 9.31 -5.49 14.34
N GLY A 104 8.22 -6.27 14.33
CA GLY A 104 7.07 -6.07 15.23
C GLY A 104 6.06 -5.01 14.76
N GLY A 105 6.15 -4.56 13.51
CA GLY A 105 5.15 -3.70 12.89
C GLY A 105 3.93 -4.49 12.41
N ILE A 106 2.84 -3.76 12.18
CA ILE A 106 1.61 -4.27 11.58
C ILE A 106 1.69 -4.09 10.06
N ALA A 107 1.56 -5.18 9.32
CA ALA A 107 1.52 -5.16 7.86
C ALA A 107 0.06 -4.99 7.38
N ASP A 108 -0.28 -3.79 6.93
CA ASP A 108 -1.56 -3.48 6.28
C ASP A 108 -1.37 -3.56 4.77
N CYS A 109 -1.88 -4.62 4.13
CA CYS A 109 -1.73 -4.84 2.71
C CYS A 109 -2.93 -4.33 1.93
N ALA A 110 -2.69 -3.43 0.97
CA ALA A 110 -3.75 -2.83 0.20
C ALA A 110 -3.93 -3.54 -1.15
N VAL A 111 -5.16 -3.99 -1.40
CA VAL A 111 -5.62 -4.46 -2.71
C VAL A 111 -6.10 -3.26 -3.50
N CYS A 112 -5.42 -2.94 -4.59
CA CYS A 112 -5.76 -1.82 -5.45
C CYS A 112 -6.98 -2.15 -6.30
N TYR A 113 -8.06 -1.40 -6.09
CA TYR A 113 -9.30 -1.54 -6.85
C TYR A 113 -9.22 -0.80 -8.17
N THR A 114 -9.73 -1.42 -9.21
CA THR A 114 -9.94 -0.84 -10.53
C THR A 114 -11.07 -1.56 -11.26
N ILE A 115 -11.43 -1.10 -12.43
CA ILE A 115 -12.43 -1.71 -13.31
C ILE A 115 -11.84 -1.97 -14.69
N ASP A 116 -12.40 -2.93 -15.39
CA ASP A 116 -12.03 -3.18 -16.79
C ASP A 116 -12.41 -1.99 -17.68
N PRO A 117 -11.63 -1.73 -18.74
CA PRO A 117 -11.98 -0.72 -19.73
C PRO A 117 -13.34 -1.00 -20.36
N LYS A 118 -14.11 0.05 -20.63
CA LYS A 118 -15.35 -0.09 -21.40
C LYS A 118 -15.02 -0.35 -22.86
N TYR A 119 -15.27 -1.56 -23.32
CA TYR A 119 -15.13 -1.88 -24.75
C TYR A 119 -16.35 -1.44 -25.55
N PRO A 120 -16.15 -0.94 -26.78
CA PRO A 120 -17.28 -0.59 -27.66
C PRO A 120 -18.12 -1.84 -27.99
N LYS A 121 -19.41 -1.66 -28.18
CA LYS A 121 -20.29 -2.73 -28.63
C LYS A 121 -19.84 -3.21 -30.01
N LEU A 122 -19.57 -4.52 -30.15
CA LEU A 122 -19.19 -5.10 -31.42
C LEU A 122 -20.35 -5.02 -32.40
N GLY A 123 -20.07 -4.50 -33.60
CA GLY A 123 -21.00 -4.49 -34.71
C GLY A 123 -21.32 -5.90 -35.25
N LEU A 124 -22.34 -6.02 -36.11
CA LEU A 124 -22.73 -7.29 -36.68
C LEU A 124 -21.58 -7.92 -37.49
N LEU A 125 -20.85 -7.12 -38.27
CA LEU A 125 -19.69 -7.57 -39.05
C LEU A 125 -18.53 -8.07 -38.16
N ASP A 126 -18.31 -7.44 -37.01
CA ASP A 126 -17.27 -7.89 -36.09
C ASP A 126 -17.63 -9.24 -35.44
N LYS A 127 -18.90 -9.42 -35.08
CA LYS A 127 -19.42 -10.69 -34.56
C LYS A 127 -19.35 -11.82 -35.60
N LEU A 128 -19.69 -11.51 -36.84
CA LEU A 128 -19.58 -12.48 -37.96
C LEU A 128 -18.12 -12.89 -38.22
N LYS A 129 -17.16 -12.00 -37.99
CA LYS A 129 -15.72 -12.29 -38.07
C LYS A 129 -15.16 -12.97 -36.80
N GLY A 130 -16.02 -13.37 -35.87
CA GLY A 130 -15.61 -14.06 -34.64
C GLY A 130 -14.88 -13.18 -33.60
N LYS A 131 -14.89 -11.84 -33.74
CA LYS A 131 -14.33 -10.95 -32.76
C LYS A 131 -15.12 -11.02 -31.46
N LYS A 132 -14.42 -11.06 -30.35
CA LYS A 132 -14.99 -11.01 -28.97
C LYS A 132 -14.28 -9.92 -28.19
N ASN A 133 -15.00 -9.27 -27.28
CA ASN A 133 -14.35 -8.44 -26.25
C ASN A 133 -13.58 -9.35 -25.30
N PRO A 134 -12.47 -8.86 -24.70
CA PRO A 134 -11.79 -9.58 -23.65
C PRO A 134 -12.73 -9.92 -22.49
N GLU A 135 -12.51 -11.07 -21.87
CA GLU A 135 -13.22 -11.42 -20.64
C GLU A 135 -12.82 -10.43 -19.51
N PRO A 136 -13.75 -10.11 -18.59
CA PRO A 136 -13.44 -9.24 -17.47
C PRO A 136 -12.33 -9.83 -16.60
N VAL A 137 -11.35 -9.00 -16.26
CA VAL A 137 -10.24 -9.36 -15.38
C VAL A 137 -10.53 -8.94 -13.94
N PHE A 138 -11.01 -7.70 -13.76
CA PHE A 138 -11.17 -7.09 -12.42
C PHE A 138 -12.54 -7.45 -11.83
N THR A 139 -12.71 -8.73 -11.52
CA THR A 139 -13.92 -9.28 -10.90
C THR A 139 -13.79 -9.34 -9.38
N ASN A 140 -14.91 -9.54 -8.68
CA ASN A 140 -14.90 -9.79 -7.24
C ASN A 140 -14.02 -11.00 -6.86
N ALA A 141 -14.01 -12.03 -7.71
CA ALA A 141 -13.15 -13.21 -7.51
C ALA A 141 -11.66 -12.86 -7.59
N TYR A 142 -11.28 -11.99 -8.54
CA TYR A 142 -9.91 -11.48 -8.65
C TYR A 142 -9.46 -10.76 -7.37
N PHE A 143 -10.25 -9.80 -6.88
CA PHE A 143 -9.88 -9.04 -5.68
C PHE A 143 -9.86 -9.91 -4.42
N LEU A 144 -10.80 -10.84 -4.29
CA LEU A 144 -10.83 -11.81 -3.20
C LEU A 144 -9.58 -12.71 -3.22
N ASP A 145 -9.17 -13.17 -4.39
CA ASP A 145 -7.95 -13.98 -4.54
C ASP A 145 -6.71 -13.20 -4.13
N LYS A 146 -6.57 -11.93 -4.56
CA LYS A 146 -5.46 -11.06 -4.15
C LYS A 146 -5.44 -10.83 -2.64
N ALA A 147 -6.60 -10.59 -2.02
CA ALA A 147 -6.71 -10.45 -0.58
C ALA A 147 -6.26 -11.72 0.17
N LYS A 148 -6.69 -12.90 -0.31
CA LYS A 148 -6.26 -14.20 0.26
C LYS A 148 -4.76 -14.42 0.11
N GLN A 149 -4.16 -14.09 -1.03
CA GLN A 149 -2.73 -14.21 -1.24
C GLN A 149 -1.94 -13.31 -0.28
N MET A 150 -2.36 -12.06 -0.08
CA MET A 150 -1.73 -11.14 0.88
C MET A 150 -1.86 -11.65 2.32
N ALA A 151 -3.03 -12.14 2.71
CA ALA A 151 -3.25 -12.77 4.02
C ALA A 151 -2.34 -13.99 4.21
N ALA A 152 -2.19 -14.83 3.20
CA ALA A 152 -1.29 -16.01 3.24
C ALA A 152 0.19 -15.62 3.37
N LEU A 153 0.62 -14.43 2.95
CA LEU A 153 1.95 -13.89 3.17
C LEU A 153 2.15 -13.32 4.59
N GLY A 154 1.11 -13.29 5.41
CA GLY A 154 1.17 -12.83 6.80
C GLY A 154 0.72 -11.39 7.00
N ALA A 155 -0.05 -10.80 6.08
CA ALA A 155 -0.69 -9.51 6.31
C ALA A 155 -1.59 -9.56 7.55
N ASP A 156 -1.48 -8.57 8.42
CA ASP A 156 -2.33 -8.44 9.61
C ASP A 156 -3.66 -7.76 9.28
N MET A 157 -3.63 -6.90 8.26
CA MET A 157 -4.79 -6.15 7.78
C MET A 157 -4.82 -6.20 6.25
N VAL A 158 -6.03 -6.16 5.69
CA VAL A 158 -6.24 -6.01 4.25
C VAL A 158 -7.13 -4.79 4.02
N THR A 159 -6.63 -3.84 3.26
CA THR A 159 -7.30 -2.59 2.91
C THR A 159 -7.69 -2.60 1.43
N ILE A 160 -8.89 -2.17 1.09
CA ILE A 160 -9.25 -1.88 -0.30
C ILE A 160 -8.81 -0.47 -0.63
N LYS A 161 -7.95 -0.32 -1.65
CA LYS A 161 -7.41 0.95 -2.09
C LYS A 161 -8.03 1.36 -3.43
N ASP A 162 -9.01 2.24 -3.37
CA ASP A 162 -9.63 2.83 -4.56
C ASP A 162 -8.94 4.15 -4.92
N MET A 163 -7.85 4.08 -5.66
CA MET A 163 -7.04 5.24 -6.03
C MET A 163 -7.75 6.19 -7.01
N SER A 164 -8.75 5.71 -7.72
CA SER A 164 -9.42 6.46 -8.81
C SER A 164 -10.87 6.81 -8.47
N GLY A 165 -11.38 6.42 -7.29
CA GLY A 165 -12.75 6.69 -6.87
C GLY A 165 -13.78 5.96 -7.74
N LEU A 166 -13.53 4.71 -8.09
CA LEU A 166 -14.36 3.92 -9.01
C LEU A 166 -15.36 3.01 -8.31
N ILE A 167 -15.22 2.80 -7.00
CA ILE A 167 -16.18 2.01 -6.22
C ILE A 167 -17.49 2.77 -6.15
N GLN A 168 -18.55 2.10 -6.55
CA GLN A 168 -19.92 2.65 -6.45
C GLN A 168 -20.69 1.88 -5.38
N PRO A 169 -21.61 2.56 -4.65
CA PRO A 169 -22.56 1.88 -3.81
C PRO A 169 -23.42 0.92 -4.66
N SER A 170 -23.70 -0.26 -4.14
CA SER A 170 -24.59 -1.26 -4.77
C SER A 170 -26.04 -0.91 -4.60
#